data_0c49276908ffc15b8da020c745527c57
#
_entry.id   0c49276908ffc15b8da020c745527c57
#
_cell.length_a   1.000
_cell.length_b   1.000
_cell.length_c   1.000
_cell.angle_alpha   90.00
_cell.angle_beta   90.00
_cell.angle_gamma   90.00
#
_symmetry.space_group_name_H-M   'P 1'
#
loop_
_entity.id
_entity.type
_entity.pdbx_description
1 polymer ?
#
loop_
_entity_poly.entity_id
_entity_poly.type
_entity_poly.pdbx_seq_one_letter_code
_entity_poly.pdbx_strand_id
1 'polypeptide(L)'
;RFFVGLISLLLFLIAVTGLLLLAKRQGGFKRLFSKVQKDYFELRYHVLLSRWFFIPIVILALTGVYLSAEKFELLPDASMEYQETNTSNELQNFQSIKDIPFFKETTLDQVRKVDFPFSENPEEYYQIALKDKEVRVNQQSGQIISSAKYPFVQLASRLSWVLHTGEGSVLWSIVLLLASASILFF
;
A
#
# COMPACT_ATOMS: atom_id res chain seq x y z
N ARG A 1 -12.74 -12.64 8.45
CA ARG A 1 -12.11 -11.29 8.29
C ARG A 1 -11.99 -10.58 9.65
N PHE A 2 -13.02 -10.53 10.47
CA PHE A 2 -12.98 -9.94 11.82
C PHE A 2 -11.80 -10.49 12.65
N PHE A 3 -11.66 -11.80 12.70
CA PHE A 3 -10.57 -12.45 13.43
C PHE A 3 -9.18 -12.04 12.94
N VAL A 4 -9.01 -11.79 11.64
CA VAL A 4 -7.72 -11.32 11.09
C VAL A 4 -7.38 -9.93 11.63
N GLY A 5 -8.32 -9.00 11.62
CA GLY A 5 -8.12 -7.66 12.19
C GLY A 5 -7.82 -7.70 13.69
N LEU A 6 -8.57 -8.54 14.43
CA LEU A 6 -8.36 -8.73 15.87
C LEU A 6 -6.97 -9.31 16.15
N ILE A 7 -6.55 -10.35 15.42
CA ILE A 7 -5.23 -10.97 15.57
C ILE A 7 -4.14 -9.95 15.24
N SER A 8 -4.29 -9.15 14.17
CA SER A 8 -3.34 -8.10 13.81
C SER A 8 -3.21 -7.05 14.92
N LEU A 9 -4.33 -6.63 15.50
CA LEU A 9 -4.35 -5.69 16.62
C LEU A 9 -3.64 -6.27 17.86
N LEU A 10 -3.95 -7.50 18.21
CA LEU A 10 -3.31 -8.20 19.33
C LEU A 10 -1.80 -8.36 19.10
N LEU A 11 -1.40 -8.73 17.89
CA LEU A 11 0.02 -8.84 17.53
C LEU A 11 0.73 -7.48 17.66
N PHE A 12 0.09 -6.39 17.23
CA PHE A 12 0.63 -5.04 17.42
C PHE A 12 0.83 -4.71 18.90
N LEU A 13 -0.19 -4.96 19.74
CA LEU A 13 -0.11 -4.70 21.18
C LEU A 13 0.98 -5.54 21.86
N ILE A 14 1.10 -6.83 21.49
CA ILE A 14 2.14 -7.72 22.02
C ILE A 14 3.52 -7.23 21.58
N ALA A 15 3.70 -6.86 20.33
CA ALA A 15 4.99 -6.36 19.82
C ALA A 15 5.43 -5.09 20.57
N VAL A 16 4.52 -4.12 20.72
CA VAL A 16 4.81 -2.85 21.40
C VAL A 16 5.09 -3.08 22.90
N THR A 17 4.24 -3.83 23.59
CA THR A 17 4.45 -4.14 25.01
C THR A 17 5.71 -4.95 25.24
N GLY A 18 6.02 -5.91 24.38
CA GLY A 18 7.26 -6.69 24.42
C GLY A 18 8.50 -5.81 24.29
N LEU A 19 8.49 -4.84 23.37
CA LEU A 19 9.58 -3.86 23.22
C LEU A 19 9.74 -3.00 24.47
N LEU A 20 8.63 -2.48 25.03
CA LEU A 20 8.65 -1.67 26.25
C LEU A 20 9.22 -2.45 27.44
N LEU A 21 8.79 -3.70 27.59
CA LEU A 21 9.32 -4.58 28.64
C LEU A 21 10.81 -4.89 28.45
N LEU A 22 11.23 -5.15 27.21
CA LEU A 22 12.64 -5.35 26.88
C LEU A 22 13.46 -4.09 27.19
N ALA A 23 12.99 -2.91 26.78
CA ALA A 23 13.65 -1.65 27.07
C ALA A 23 13.77 -1.40 28.58
N LYS A 24 12.70 -1.63 29.35
CA LYS A 24 12.71 -1.52 30.81
C LYS A 24 13.73 -2.48 31.45
N ARG A 25 13.75 -3.74 31.02
CA ARG A 25 14.68 -4.77 31.54
C ARG A 25 16.13 -4.45 31.22
N GLN A 26 16.42 -3.80 30.10
CA GLN A 26 17.78 -3.44 29.68
C GLN A 26 18.27 -2.10 30.28
N GLY A 27 17.42 -1.38 31.02
CA GLY A 27 17.76 -0.09 31.60
C GLY A 27 17.59 1.10 30.60
N GLY A 28 16.66 0.99 29.64
CA GLY A 28 16.24 2.03 28.72
C GLY A 28 16.47 1.71 27.23
N PHE A 29 15.83 2.49 26.37
CA PHE A 29 15.90 2.31 24.92
C PHE A 29 17.32 2.39 24.34
N LYS A 30 18.20 3.21 24.93
CA LYS A 30 19.61 3.30 24.49
C LYS A 30 20.39 1.99 24.65
N ARG A 31 19.95 1.12 25.55
CA ARG A 31 20.58 -0.19 25.80
C ARG A 31 19.85 -1.35 25.13
N LEU A 32 18.89 -1.09 24.27
CA LEU A 32 18.07 -2.10 23.62
C LEU A 32 18.94 -3.12 22.83
N PHE A 33 20.07 -2.68 22.30
CA PHE A 33 21.02 -3.52 21.56
C PHE A 33 22.22 -4.01 22.42
N SER A 34 22.16 -3.88 23.75
CA SER A 34 23.21 -4.42 24.64
C SER A 34 23.30 -5.94 24.57
N LYS A 35 24.40 -6.51 25.11
CA LYS A 35 24.59 -7.96 25.10
C LYS A 35 23.44 -8.68 25.81
N VAL A 36 22.92 -9.72 25.17
CA VAL A 36 21.90 -10.61 25.73
C VAL A 36 22.59 -11.64 26.58
N GLN A 37 22.05 -11.96 27.77
CA GLN A 37 22.55 -13.04 28.64
C GLN A 37 22.54 -14.38 27.88
N LYS A 38 23.58 -15.17 28.07
CA LYS A 38 23.83 -16.41 27.31
C LYS A 38 23.18 -17.66 27.93
N ASP A 39 22.65 -17.52 29.14
CA ASP A 39 22.32 -18.65 30.00
C ASP A 39 21.13 -19.51 29.55
N TYR A 40 20.25 -18.95 28.75
CA TYR A 40 19.07 -19.65 28.21
C TYR A 40 18.98 -19.48 26.70
N PHE A 41 19.08 -20.59 25.96
CA PHE A 41 19.04 -20.61 24.51
C PHE A 41 17.76 -19.94 23.95
N GLU A 42 16.60 -20.36 24.41
CA GLU A 42 15.29 -19.87 23.96
C GLU A 42 15.15 -18.35 24.19
N LEU A 43 15.41 -17.87 25.39
CA LEU A 43 15.32 -16.44 25.73
C LEU A 43 16.29 -15.61 24.89
N ARG A 44 17.48 -16.11 24.65
CA ARG A 44 18.50 -15.42 23.83
C ARG A 44 18.02 -15.23 22.40
N TYR A 45 17.52 -16.28 21.76
CA TYR A 45 17.06 -16.22 20.37
C TYR A 45 15.76 -15.43 20.23
N HIS A 46 14.83 -15.57 21.18
CA HIS A 46 13.65 -14.73 21.23
C HIS A 46 13.99 -13.23 21.25
N VAL A 47 14.88 -12.79 22.14
CA VAL A 47 15.32 -11.39 22.22
C VAL A 47 16.06 -10.96 20.96
N LEU A 48 16.91 -11.82 20.39
CA LEU A 48 17.66 -11.50 19.18
C LEU A 48 16.72 -11.31 17.97
N LEU A 49 15.84 -12.27 17.72
CA LEU A 49 14.88 -12.22 16.62
C LEU A 49 13.88 -11.07 16.80
N SER A 50 13.39 -10.83 18.01
CA SER A 50 12.52 -9.70 18.31
C SER A 50 13.18 -8.36 17.98
N ARG A 51 14.48 -8.20 18.20
CA ARG A 51 15.21 -6.97 17.85
C ARG A 51 15.30 -6.75 16.35
N TRP A 52 15.61 -7.82 15.60
CA TRP A 52 15.77 -7.75 14.14
C TRP A 52 14.45 -7.60 13.40
N PHE A 53 13.43 -8.31 13.84
CA PHE A 53 12.14 -8.36 13.15
C PHE A 53 11.06 -7.46 13.76
N PHE A 54 11.38 -6.68 14.80
CA PHE A 54 10.41 -5.78 15.43
C PHE A 54 9.74 -4.84 14.42
N ILE A 55 10.54 -4.14 13.62
CA ILE A 55 10.01 -3.18 12.63
C ILE A 55 9.14 -3.88 11.58
N PRO A 56 9.59 -4.95 10.90
CA PRO A 56 8.73 -5.70 9.99
C PRO A 56 7.45 -6.22 10.62
N ILE A 57 7.50 -6.74 11.84
CA ILE A 57 6.31 -7.26 12.56
C ILE A 57 5.32 -6.12 12.86
N VAL A 58 5.80 -4.97 13.32
CA VAL A 58 4.95 -3.81 13.58
C VAL A 58 4.31 -3.31 12.28
N ILE A 59 5.06 -3.24 11.18
CA ILE A 59 4.51 -2.86 9.88
C ILE A 59 3.42 -3.86 9.44
N LEU A 60 3.68 -5.16 9.53
CA LEU A 60 2.70 -6.20 9.21
C LEU A 60 1.43 -6.07 10.05
N ALA A 61 1.58 -5.86 11.35
CA ALA A 61 0.46 -5.73 12.26
C ALA A 61 -0.37 -4.47 11.99
N LEU A 62 0.27 -3.31 11.82
CA LEU A 62 -0.40 -2.04 11.53
C LEU A 62 -1.12 -2.07 10.18
N THR A 63 -0.45 -2.57 9.13
CA THR A 63 -1.07 -2.70 7.81
C THR A 63 -2.22 -3.71 7.83
N GLY A 64 -2.11 -4.79 8.59
CA GLY A 64 -3.20 -5.76 8.78
C GLY A 64 -4.42 -5.15 9.48
N VAL A 65 -4.20 -4.33 10.51
CA VAL A 65 -5.29 -3.56 11.17
C VAL A 65 -5.93 -2.60 10.19
N TYR A 66 -5.12 -1.82 9.45
CA TYR A 66 -5.61 -0.83 8.49
C TYR A 66 -6.47 -1.47 7.39
N LEU A 67 -5.96 -2.53 6.74
CA LEU A 67 -6.67 -3.27 5.69
C LEU A 67 -7.95 -3.95 6.21
N SER A 68 -7.95 -4.36 7.48
CA SER A 68 -9.15 -4.88 8.12
C SER A 68 -10.18 -3.78 8.39
N ALA A 69 -9.74 -2.61 8.87
CA ALA A 69 -10.60 -1.46 9.11
C ALA A 69 -11.26 -0.97 7.81
N GLU A 70 -10.51 -0.95 6.70
CA GLU A 70 -11.03 -0.64 5.36
C GLU A 70 -12.15 -1.62 4.96
N LYS A 71 -11.94 -2.92 5.17
CA LYS A 71 -12.94 -3.96 4.83
C LYS A 71 -14.21 -3.92 5.68
N PHE A 72 -14.16 -3.28 6.83
CA PHE A 72 -15.30 -3.05 7.72
C PHE A 72 -15.91 -1.65 7.56
N GLU A 73 -15.47 -0.90 6.53
CA GLU A 73 -15.97 0.45 6.26
C GLU A 73 -15.81 1.40 7.46
N LEU A 74 -14.79 1.16 8.29
CA LEU A 74 -14.49 2.00 9.46
C LEU A 74 -13.66 3.24 9.08
N LEU A 75 -13.13 3.28 7.85
CA LEU A 75 -12.37 4.43 7.33
C LEU A 75 -13.33 5.42 6.66
N PRO A 76 -12.95 6.69 6.58
CA PRO A 76 -13.70 7.68 5.82
C PRO A 76 -13.88 7.25 4.36
N ASP A 77 -14.98 7.70 3.75
CA ASP A 77 -15.24 7.43 2.34
C ASP A 77 -14.08 7.91 1.45
N ALA A 78 -13.67 7.02 0.57
CA ALA A 78 -12.57 7.23 -0.37
C ALA A 78 -13.09 7.55 -1.78
N SER A 79 -14.29 8.12 -1.91
CA SER A 79 -14.83 8.55 -3.20
C SER A 79 -13.91 9.56 -3.87
N MET A 80 -13.66 9.37 -5.16
CA MET A 80 -12.86 10.30 -5.95
C MET A 80 -13.76 11.40 -6.52
N GLU A 81 -13.38 12.65 -6.25
CA GLU A 81 -14.04 13.80 -6.87
C GLU A 81 -13.41 14.07 -8.24
N TYR A 82 -14.14 13.79 -9.30
CA TYR A 82 -13.71 14.08 -10.66
C TYR A 82 -13.96 15.56 -10.98
N GLN A 83 -12.89 16.24 -11.32
CA GLN A 83 -12.97 17.60 -11.87
C GLN A 83 -13.11 17.49 -13.38
N GLU A 84 -14.23 17.97 -13.91
CA GLU A 84 -14.45 18.05 -15.34
C GLU A 84 -13.53 19.11 -15.95
N THR A 85 -12.89 18.76 -17.04
CA THR A 85 -12.09 19.70 -17.81
C THR A 85 -12.99 20.25 -18.92
N ASN A 86 -13.29 21.56 -18.88
CA ASN A 86 -14.02 22.22 -19.95
C ASN A 86 -13.17 22.19 -21.21
N THR A 87 -13.38 21.17 -22.01
CA THR A 87 -12.64 20.98 -23.25
C THR A 87 -13.53 21.39 -24.41
N SER A 88 -13.05 22.27 -25.26
CA SER A 88 -13.70 22.65 -26.52
C SER A 88 -13.91 21.41 -27.38
N ASN A 89 -15.15 21.19 -27.84
CA ASN A 89 -15.57 20.03 -28.63
C ASN A 89 -14.94 20.02 -30.04
N GLU A 90 -13.63 20.14 -30.17
CA GLU A 90 -12.98 19.85 -31.44
C GLU A 90 -12.82 18.34 -31.58
N LEU A 91 -13.70 17.74 -32.37
CA LEU A 91 -13.65 16.35 -32.77
C LEU A 91 -12.41 16.10 -33.64
N GLN A 92 -11.29 15.77 -33.00
CA GLN A 92 -10.14 15.22 -33.70
C GLN A 92 -10.25 13.70 -33.64
N ASN A 93 -10.66 13.07 -34.73
CA ASN A 93 -10.72 11.63 -34.84
C ASN A 93 -9.28 11.07 -34.95
N PHE A 94 -8.75 10.52 -33.86
CA PHE A 94 -7.49 9.82 -33.90
C PHE A 94 -7.68 8.39 -34.44
N GLN A 95 -6.88 8.01 -35.43
CA GLN A 95 -6.91 6.65 -35.98
C GLN A 95 -6.20 5.62 -35.09
N SER A 96 -5.36 6.09 -34.17
CA SER A 96 -4.59 5.21 -33.27
C SER A 96 -4.39 5.87 -31.91
N ILE A 97 -4.40 5.06 -30.85
CA ILE A 97 -4.07 5.46 -29.47
C ILE A 97 -2.72 6.20 -29.40
N LYS A 98 -1.77 5.83 -30.28
CA LYS A 98 -0.43 6.45 -30.34
C LYS A 98 -0.47 7.93 -30.76
N ASP A 99 -1.55 8.37 -31.41
CA ASP A 99 -1.67 9.73 -31.90
C ASP A 99 -2.27 10.67 -30.85
N ILE A 100 -2.90 10.13 -29.83
CA ILE A 100 -3.48 10.86 -28.70
C ILE A 100 -2.36 11.59 -27.92
N PRO A 101 -2.39 12.92 -27.78
CA PRO A 101 -1.32 13.70 -27.14
C PRO A 101 -1.01 13.24 -25.72
N PHE A 102 -2.04 12.89 -24.95
CA PHE A 102 -1.90 12.39 -23.58
C PHE A 102 -0.95 11.19 -23.49
N PHE A 103 -1.03 10.22 -24.41
CA PHE A 103 -0.16 9.04 -24.40
C PHE A 103 1.26 9.32 -24.89
N LYS A 104 1.47 10.39 -25.63
CA LYS A 104 2.83 10.83 -26.04
C LYS A 104 3.58 11.50 -24.89
N GLU A 105 2.86 12.20 -24.03
CA GLU A 105 3.45 12.96 -22.90
C GLU A 105 3.58 12.11 -21.65
N THR A 106 2.75 11.06 -21.51
CA THR A 106 2.72 10.21 -20.31
C THR A 106 3.71 9.05 -20.44
N THR A 107 4.67 8.95 -19.54
CA THR A 107 5.64 7.86 -19.53
C THR A 107 5.07 6.60 -18.88
N LEU A 108 5.50 5.42 -19.34
CA LEU A 108 4.99 4.13 -18.85
C LEU A 108 5.22 3.92 -17.35
N ASP A 109 6.25 4.53 -16.79
CA ASP A 109 6.53 4.43 -15.35
C ASP A 109 5.50 5.17 -14.50
N GLN A 110 4.76 6.13 -15.07
CA GLN A 110 3.67 6.86 -14.41
C GLN A 110 2.35 6.10 -14.47
N VAL A 111 2.17 5.24 -15.48
CA VAL A 111 0.94 4.49 -15.72
C VAL A 111 0.92 3.24 -14.86
N ARG A 112 -0.18 3.02 -14.15
CA ARG A 112 -0.41 1.83 -13.33
C ARG A 112 -1.37 0.85 -13.99
N LYS A 113 -2.44 1.39 -14.55
CA LYS A 113 -3.50 0.62 -15.19
C LYS A 113 -4.14 1.45 -16.27
N VAL A 114 -4.52 0.81 -17.36
CA VAL A 114 -5.33 1.39 -18.41
C VAL A 114 -6.54 0.49 -18.60
N ASP A 115 -7.72 1.04 -18.41
CA ASP A 115 -8.96 0.39 -18.76
C ASP A 115 -9.41 0.94 -20.11
N PHE A 116 -9.56 0.04 -21.07
CA PHE A 116 -9.97 0.38 -22.44
C PHE A 116 -11.48 0.53 -22.51
N PRO A 117 -11.99 1.40 -23.39
CA PRO A 117 -13.42 1.50 -23.64
C PRO A 117 -13.96 0.16 -24.14
N PHE A 118 -15.18 -0.14 -23.75
CA PHE A 118 -15.82 -1.42 -24.07
C PHE A 118 -16.39 -1.46 -25.52
N SER A 119 -16.73 -0.31 -26.06
CA SER A 119 -17.29 -0.16 -27.40
C SER A 119 -16.72 1.06 -28.12
N GLU A 120 -17.03 1.22 -29.40
CA GLU A 120 -16.66 2.40 -30.20
C GLU A 120 -17.62 3.59 -29.98
N ASN A 121 -18.44 3.57 -28.91
CA ASN A 121 -19.37 4.67 -28.63
C ASN A 121 -18.57 5.95 -28.31
N PRO A 122 -18.89 7.10 -28.91
CA PRO A 122 -18.23 8.39 -28.69
C PRO A 122 -18.22 8.86 -27.21
N GLU A 123 -19.15 8.38 -26.41
CA GLU A 123 -19.25 8.70 -24.97
C GLU A 123 -18.28 7.89 -24.09
N GLU A 124 -17.71 6.81 -24.63
CA GLU A 124 -16.75 6.01 -23.89
C GLU A 124 -15.36 6.65 -23.85
N TYR A 125 -14.59 6.29 -22.84
CA TYR A 125 -13.29 6.87 -22.55
C TYR A 125 -12.28 5.81 -22.09
N TYR A 126 -11.00 6.12 -22.27
CA TYR A 126 -9.91 5.42 -21.58
C TYR A 126 -9.86 5.88 -20.14
N GLN A 127 -9.90 4.96 -19.18
CA GLN A 127 -9.69 5.26 -17.78
C GLN A 127 -8.26 4.89 -17.41
N ILE A 128 -7.45 5.89 -17.07
CA ILE A 128 -6.03 5.73 -16.89
C ILE A 128 -5.67 6.05 -15.44
N ALA A 129 -5.27 5.02 -14.71
CA ALA A 129 -4.77 5.16 -13.35
C ALA A 129 -3.28 5.50 -13.40
N LEU A 130 -2.93 6.72 -13.00
CA LEU A 130 -1.55 7.17 -12.80
C LEU A 130 -1.09 6.93 -11.35
N LYS A 131 0.13 7.33 -11.02
CA LYS A 131 0.67 7.19 -9.66
C LYS A 131 -0.06 8.08 -8.63
N ASP A 132 -0.48 9.26 -9.04
CA ASP A 132 -1.02 10.34 -8.20
C ASP A 132 -2.50 10.65 -8.43
N LYS A 133 -3.02 10.31 -9.59
CA LYS A 133 -4.37 10.65 -10.04
C LYS A 133 -4.92 9.64 -11.03
N GLU A 134 -6.22 9.70 -11.25
CA GLU A 134 -6.91 9.01 -12.33
C GLU A 134 -7.38 10.01 -13.37
N VAL A 135 -7.26 9.65 -14.63
CA VAL A 135 -7.60 10.51 -15.76
C VAL A 135 -8.51 9.76 -16.71
N ARG A 136 -9.58 10.42 -17.18
CA ARG A 136 -10.46 9.91 -18.23
C ARG A 136 -10.18 10.65 -19.51
N VAL A 137 -9.85 9.91 -20.55
CA VAL A 137 -9.49 10.44 -21.88
C VAL A 137 -10.49 9.95 -22.89
N ASN A 138 -11.10 10.87 -23.62
CA ASN A 138 -12.06 10.55 -24.68
C ASN A 138 -11.35 9.74 -25.78
N GLN A 139 -12.00 8.65 -26.22
CA GLN A 139 -11.39 7.76 -27.21
C GLN A 139 -11.29 8.39 -28.62
N GLN A 140 -12.16 9.30 -28.97
CA GLN A 140 -12.19 9.92 -30.29
C GLN A 140 -11.39 11.21 -30.33
N SER A 141 -11.64 12.13 -29.38
CA SER A 141 -10.96 13.42 -29.35
C SER A 141 -9.59 13.40 -28.69
N GLY A 142 -9.25 12.34 -27.96
CA GLY A 142 -8.00 12.23 -27.21
C GLY A 142 -7.84 13.26 -26.09
N GLN A 143 -8.90 13.97 -25.76
CA GLN A 143 -8.90 15.03 -24.76
C GLN A 143 -9.21 14.47 -23.38
N ILE A 144 -8.68 15.13 -22.34
CA ILE A 144 -8.97 14.78 -20.95
C ILE A 144 -10.39 15.27 -20.63
N ILE A 145 -11.32 14.35 -20.37
CA ILE A 145 -12.68 14.64 -19.95
C ILE A 145 -12.71 15.07 -18.50
N SER A 146 -12.06 14.28 -17.64
CA SER A 146 -12.03 14.53 -16.21
C SER A 146 -10.78 13.93 -15.57
N SER A 147 -10.42 14.48 -14.43
CA SER A 147 -9.33 13.94 -13.61
C SER A 147 -9.70 13.98 -12.14
N ALA A 148 -9.26 12.98 -11.39
CA ALA A 148 -9.44 12.91 -9.95
C ALA A 148 -8.14 12.55 -9.24
N LYS A 149 -7.78 13.28 -8.20
CA LYS A 149 -6.66 12.92 -7.33
C LYS A 149 -7.09 11.82 -6.37
N TYR A 150 -6.19 10.90 -6.08
CA TYR A 150 -6.46 9.87 -5.09
C TYR A 150 -6.58 10.50 -3.69
N PRO A 151 -7.68 10.24 -2.97
CA PRO A 151 -7.80 10.65 -1.56
C PRO A 151 -6.74 9.92 -0.71
N PHE A 152 -6.37 10.55 0.40
CA PHE A 152 -5.34 9.99 1.30
C PHE A 152 -5.64 8.56 1.76
N VAL A 153 -6.90 8.27 2.04
CA VAL A 153 -7.34 6.92 2.46
C VAL A 153 -6.99 5.87 1.40
N GLN A 154 -7.23 6.17 0.12
CA GLN A 154 -6.92 5.24 -0.97
C GLN A 154 -5.41 5.05 -1.17
N LEU A 155 -4.62 6.13 -1.01
CA LEU A 155 -3.15 6.03 -1.06
C LEU A 155 -2.61 5.21 0.13
N ALA A 156 -3.15 5.43 1.33
CA ALA A 156 -2.78 4.69 2.52
C ALA A 156 -3.17 3.21 2.43
N SER A 157 -4.34 2.91 1.87
CA SER A 157 -4.78 1.53 1.60
C SER A 157 -3.81 0.82 0.68
N ARG A 158 -3.43 1.46 -0.41
CA ARG A 158 -2.49 0.91 -1.37
C ARG A 158 -1.10 0.70 -0.76
N LEU A 159 -0.59 1.69 -0.03
CA LEU A 159 0.69 1.55 0.68
C LEU A 159 0.64 0.40 1.67
N SER A 160 -0.45 0.31 2.44
CA SER A 160 -0.66 -0.79 3.39
C SER A 160 -0.68 -2.14 2.70
N TRP A 161 -1.33 -2.25 1.53
CA TRP A 161 -1.32 -3.47 0.73
C TRP A 161 0.09 -3.87 0.30
N VAL A 162 0.84 -2.96 -0.32
CA VAL A 162 2.21 -3.21 -0.79
C VAL A 162 3.14 -3.60 0.36
N LEU A 163 3.06 -2.90 1.49
CA LEU A 163 3.86 -3.22 2.67
C LEU A 163 3.46 -4.56 3.30
N HIS A 164 2.18 -4.90 3.29
CA HIS A 164 1.67 -6.14 3.90
C HIS A 164 1.98 -7.39 3.08
N THR A 165 1.87 -7.28 1.75
CA THR A 165 2.08 -8.41 0.84
C THR A 165 3.53 -8.57 0.37
N GLY A 166 4.33 -7.53 0.49
CA GLY A 166 5.69 -7.50 -0.06
C GLY A 166 5.74 -7.19 -1.56
N GLU A 167 4.60 -6.82 -2.16
CA GLU A 167 4.51 -6.53 -3.59
C GLU A 167 5.49 -5.42 -4.02
N GLY A 168 6.16 -5.64 -5.14
CA GLY A 168 7.11 -4.67 -5.72
C GLY A 168 8.54 -4.76 -5.21
N SER A 169 8.85 -5.60 -4.19
CA SER A 169 10.22 -5.77 -3.69
C SER A 169 10.50 -7.20 -3.20
N VAL A 170 11.31 -7.94 -3.93
CA VAL A 170 11.73 -9.30 -3.55
C VAL A 170 12.42 -9.30 -2.19
N LEU A 171 13.28 -8.29 -1.94
CA LEU A 171 13.98 -8.18 -0.65
C LEU A 171 12.99 -7.99 0.50
N TRP A 172 11.98 -7.14 0.33
CA TRP A 172 10.96 -6.92 1.34
C TRP A 172 10.11 -8.18 1.57
N SER A 173 9.73 -8.90 0.52
CA SER A 173 9.02 -10.18 0.65
C SER A 173 9.81 -11.21 1.46
N ILE A 174 11.13 -11.30 1.25
CA ILE A 174 12.01 -12.18 2.05
C ILE A 174 12.03 -11.76 3.52
N VAL A 175 12.14 -10.46 3.79
CA VAL A 175 12.11 -9.93 5.17
C VAL A 175 10.80 -10.27 5.86
N LEU A 176 9.66 -10.12 5.17
CA LEU A 176 8.34 -10.47 5.71
C LEU A 176 8.21 -11.97 5.98
N LEU A 177 8.71 -12.81 5.07
CA LEU A 177 8.72 -14.26 5.25
C LEU A 177 9.52 -14.66 6.50
N LEU A 178 10.72 -14.12 6.65
CA LEU A 178 11.56 -14.39 7.82
C LEU A 178 10.94 -13.85 9.12
N ALA A 179 10.34 -12.66 9.07
CA ALA A 179 9.63 -12.10 10.22
C ALA A 179 8.45 -12.98 10.64
N SER A 180 7.65 -13.44 9.68
CA SER A 180 6.52 -14.35 9.95
C SER A 180 6.99 -15.70 10.48
N ALA A 181 8.05 -16.26 9.92
CA ALA A 181 8.67 -17.49 10.42
C ALA A 181 9.20 -17.33 11.84
N SER A 182 9.75 -16.15 12.17
CA SER A 182 10.23 -15.88 13.53
C SER A 182 9.12 -15.87 14.59
N ILE A 183 7.89 -15.49 14.21
CA ILE A 183 6.72 -15.54 15.11
C ILE A 183 6.31 -17.00 15.39
N LEU A 184 6.42 -17.88 14.38
CA LEU A 184 6.06 -19.29 14.52
C LEU A 184 7.08 -20.10 15.32
N PHE A 185 8.32 -19.60 15.44
CA PHE A 185 9.40 -20.28 16.13
C PHE A 185 9.29 -20.16 17.67
N PHE A 186 8.52 -19.20 18.17
CA PHE A 186 8.31 -18.91 19.60
C PHE A 186 6.84 -18.92 20.01
#